data_f8412760333e3d26abdb4f4d33c00342
#
_entry.id   f8412760333e3d26abdb4f4d33c00342
#
_cell.length_a   1.000
_cell.length_b   1.000
_cell.length_c   1.000
_cell.angle_alpha   90.00
_cell.angle_beta   90.00
_cell.angle_gamma   90.00
#
_symmetry.space_group_name_H-M   'P 1'
#
loop_
_entity.id
_entity.type
_entity.pdbx_description
1 polymer ?
#
loop_
_entity_poly.entity_id
_entity_poly.type
_entity_poly.pdbx_seq_one_letter_code
_entity_poly.pdbx_strand_id
1 'polypeptide(L)'
;MAFTGDALLIRGCGRTDFQQGDPGELFRSVRGQIFSLPEECTLFPGHDYRGLTATSVGEEKLYNPRLAEGILEQDFVGYMKHLGLPHPKQMELAVPANLNCGRPQAAAQNPLQGDHDWAPLTYTFAGIWEVQPNWLEEHLRDVQILDVREHDEFNGPLGHIPGAKLVPLGTLADGAGTLAREKPIVVVCRSGARSAQATLMLGKAGFEKVANLSGGMLRWRTQRFQVEGGSD
;
A
#
# COMPACT_ATOMS: atom_id res chain seq x y z
N MET A 1 -10.41 28.18 9.37
CA MET A 1 -9.44 27.11 9.08
C MET A 1 -9.74 26.46 7.74
N ALA A 2 -8.70 25.98 7.05
CA ALA A 2 -8.87 25.23 5.79
C ALA A 2 -7.93 24.00 5.77
N PHE A 3 -8.39 22.92 5.14
CA PHE A 3 -7.60 21.72 4.90
C PHE A 3 -7.14 21.76 3.45
N THR A 4 -5.84 21.87 3.24
CA THR A 4 -5.24 22.14 1.91
C THR A 4 -4.80 20.86 1.18
N GLY A 5 -4.90 19.69 1.83
CA GLY A 5 -4.38 18.45 1.27
C GLY A 5 -2.91 18.62 0.88
N ASP A 6 -2.54 18.12 -0.30
CA ASP A 6 -1.20 18.28 -0.85
C ASP A 6 -1.07 19.49 -1.80
N ALA A 7 -2.14 20.25 -2.03
CA ALA A 7 -2.03 21.45 -2.87
C ALA A 7 -1.07 22.49 -2.27
N LEU A 8 -1.17 22.72 -0.95
CA LEU A 8 -0.28 23.61 -0.23
C LEU A 8 0.20 22.92 1.04
N LEU A 9 1.52 22.77 1.16
CA LEU A 9 2.23 22.26 2.32
C LEU A 9 2.90 23.41 3.06
N ILE A 10 3.26 23.19 4.34
CA ILE A 10 4.00 24.20 5.11
C ILE A 10 5.36 24.45 4.45
N ARG A 11 5.58 25.65 3.95
CA ARG A 11 6.79 26.06 3.18
C ARG A 11 7.03 25.16 1.96
N GLY A 12 5.95 24.72 1.29
CA GLY A 12 6.04 23.86 0.11
C GLY A 12 4.69 23.66 -0.59
N CYS A 13 4.68 22.73 -1.52
CA CYS A 13 3.48 22.30 -2.24
C CYS A 13 3.63 20.85 -2.67
N GLY A 14 2.55 20.21 -3.07
CA GLY A 14 2.53 18.89 -3.68
C GLY A 14 3.24 18.86 -5.04
N ARG A 15 3.49 17.65 -5.51
CA ARG A 15 4.08 17.39 -6.84
C ARG A 15 3.01 17.52 -7.92
N THR A 16 3.45 17.88 -9.12
CA THR A 16 2.59 18.00 -10.31
C THR A 16 3.11 17.20 -11.50
N ASP A 17 4.10 16.34 -11.29
CA ASP A 17 4.77 15.58 -12.33
C ASP A 17 4.15 14.19 -12.56
N PHE A 18 2.94 13.96 -12.03
CA PHE A 18 2.18 12.73 -12.23
C PHE A 18 0.66 12.99 -12.11
N GLN A 19 -0.15 11.96 -12.44
CA GLN A 19 -1.61 11.94 -12.25
C GLN A 19 -2.33 13.13 -12.89
N GLN A 20 -1.93 13.51 -14.11
CA GLN A 20 -2.45 14.67 -14.83
C GLN A 20 -2.22 16.02 -14.11
N GLY A 21 -1.22 16.05 -13.23
CA GLY A 21 -0.87 17.27 -12.51
C GLY A 21 -0.37 18.38 -13.46
N ASP A 22 -0.87 19.61 -13.26
CA ASP A 22 -0.45 20.80 -13.96
C ASP A 22 0.07 21.84 -12.98
N PRO A 23 1.33 22.27 -13.09
CA PRO A 23 1.91 23.24 -12.15
C PRO A 23 1.28 24.63 -12.28
N GLY A 24 0.83 25.04 -13.47
CA GLY A 24 0.14 26.31 -13.66
C GLY A 24 -1.23 26.31 -12.97
N GLU A 25 -1.98 25.22 -13.09
CA GLU A 25 -3.25 25.07 -12.37
C GLU A 25 -3.06 25.07 -10.85
N LEU A 26 -2.04 24.36 -10.35
CA LEU A 26 -1.70 24.36 -8.93
C LEU A 26 -1.40 25.77 -8.42
N PHE A 27 -0.57 26.52 -9.15
CA PHE A 27 -0.23 27.89 -8.81
C PHE A 27 -1.47 28.78 -8.74
N ARG A 28 -2.29 28.77 -9.79
CA ARG A 28 -3.52 29.58 -9.88
C ARG A 28 -4.54 29.19 -8.78
N SER A 29 -4.69 27.88 -8.52
CA SER A 29 -5.60 27.41 -7.46
C SER A 29 -5.16 27.86 -6.08
N VAL A 30 -3.87 27.75 -5.74
CA VAL A 30 -3.38 28.21 -4.44
C VAL A 30 -3.54 29.73 -4.30
N ARG A 31 -3.12 30.49 -5.32
CA ARG A 31 -3.21 31.95 -5.30
C ARG A 31 -4.64 32.46 -5.28
N GLY A 32 -5.52 31.88 -6.10
CA GLY A 32 -6.89 32.35 -6.28
C GLY A 32 -7.87 31.85 -5.22
N GLN A 33 -7.61 30.69 -4.63
CA GLN A 33 -8.55 30.09 -3.68
C GLN A 33 -8.01 30.08 -2.24
N ILE A 34 -6.79 29.61 -2.02
CA ILE A 34 -6.25 29.48 -0.66
C ILE A 34 -5.75 30.83 -0.16
N PHE A 35 -4.99 31.55 -0.98
CA PHE A 35 -4.45 32.86 -0.58
C PHE A 35 -5.47 34.00 -0.63
N SER A 36 -6.69 33.75 -1.12
CA SER A 36 -7.82 34.67 -1.00
C SER A 36 -8.51 34.60 0.37
N LEU A 37 -8.21 33.59 1.18
CA LEU A 37 -8.71 33.49 2.55
C LEU A 37 -8.02 34.54 3.46
N PRO A 38 -8.65 34.90 4.60
CA PRO A 38 -8.03 35.82 5.58
C PRO A 38 -6.63 35.34 6.02
N GLU A 39 -5.73 36.26 6.27
CA GLU A 39 -4.33 35.94 6.60
C GLU A 39 -4.17 35.13 7.88
N GLU A 40 -5.07 35.36 8.85
CA GLU A 40 -5.13 34.59 10.09
C GLU A 40 -5.77 33.19 9.93
N CYS A 41 -6.28 32.86 8.75
CA CYS A 41 -6.87 31.53 8.50
C CYS A 41 -5.80 30.44 8.69
N THR A 42 -6.03 29.57 9.65
CA THR A 42 -5.17 28.40 9.91
C THR A 42 -5.33 27.36 8.80
N LEU A 43 -4.21 26.89 8.28
CA LEU A 43 -4.12 25.88 7.21
C LEU A 43 -3.57 24.56 7.76
N PHE A 44 -4.22 23.45 7.39
CA PHE A 44 -3.83 22.09 7.74
C PHE A 44 -3.51 21.31 6.45
N PRO A 45 -2.23 21.05 6.14
CA PRO A 45 -1.83 20.27 4.99
C PRO A 45 -2.10 18.77 5.19
N GLY A 46 -2.10 18.02 4.08
CA GLY A 46 -2.21 16.56 4.10
C GLY A 46 -0.95 15.86 4.60
N HIS A 47 0.21 16.47 4.38
CA HIS A 47 1.52 15.96 4.80
C HIS A 47 2.38 17.06 5.40
N ASP A 48 3.23 16.69 6.35
CA ASP A 48 4.35 17.50 6.81
C ASP A 48 5.60 16.63 6.97
N TYR A 49 6.74 17.17 6.58
CA TYR A 49 8.03 16.48 6.61
C TYR A 49 9.01 17.09 7.62
N ARG A 50 8.54 18.04 8.43
CA ARG A 50 9.37 18.84 9.36
C ARG A 50 8.87 18.83 10.80
N GLY A 51 7.80 18.10 11.10
CA GLY A 51 7.18 18.05 12.42
C GLY A 51 6.27 19.24 12.72
N LEU A 52 5.81 19.97 11.69
CA LEU A 52 4.88 21.09 11.81
C LEU A 52 3.46 20.61 11.49
N THR A 53 2.47 21.04 12.27
CA THR A 53 1.09 20.55 12.11
C THR A 53 0.17 21.53 11.42
N ALA A 54 0.46 22.81 11.49
CA ALA A 54 -0.36 23.87 10.92
C ALA A 54 0.48 25.10 10.56
N THR A 55 -0.05 25.94 9.70
CA THR A 55 0.48 27.25 9.30
C THR A 55 -0.68 28.23 9.12
N SER A 56 -0.43 29.44 8.66
CA SER A 56 -1.48 30.39 8.27
C SER A 56 -1.33 30.86 6.83
N VAL A 57 -2.41 31.43 6.28
CA VAL A 57 -2.38 32.04 4.96
C VAL A 57 -1.31 33.12 4.87
N GLY A 58 -1.25 34.02 5.86
CA GLY A 58 -0.26 35.10 5.90
C GLY A 58 1.18 34.57 5.94
N GLU A 59 1.44 33.53 6.73
CA GLU A 59 2.77 32.92 6.76
C GLU A 59 3.17 32.31 5.41
N GLU A 60 2.27 31.61 4.74
CA GLU A 60 2.58 30.98 3.44
C GLU A 60 2.71 32.02 2.32
N LYS A 61 1.94 33.11 2.36
CA LYS A 61 2.13 34.24 1.46
C LYS A 61 3.52 34.88 1.58
N LEU A 62 4.04 34.99 2.79
CA LEU A 62 5.33 35.63 3.07
C LEU A 62 6.52 34.68 2.90
N TYR A 63 6.40 33.44 3.37
CA TYR A 63 7.57 32.57 3.59
C TYR A 63 7.55 31.29 2.76
N ASN A 64 6.52 31.01 1.95
CA ASN A 64 6.54 29.83 1.12
C ASN A 64 7.58 30.01 -0.01
N PRO A 65 8.64 29.18 -0.07
CA PRO A 65 9.72 29.37 -1.05
C PRO A 65 9.30 29.13 -2.50
N ARG A 66 8.09 28.59 -2.72
CA ARG A 66 7.58 28.27 -4.06
C ARG A 66 6.36 29.08 -4.47
N LEU A 67 5.59 29.55 -3.51
CA LEU A 67 4.27 30.14 -3.76
C LEU A 67 4.08 31.51 -3.11
N ALA A 68 5.08 32.04 -2.36
CA ALA A 68 5.02 33.38 -1.76
C ALA A 68 4.65 34.48 -2.79
N GLU A 69 4.06 35.57 -2.31
CA GLU A 69 3.49 36.64 -3.20
C GLU A 69 4.44 37.17 -4.27
N GLY A 70 5.73 37.19 -4.01
CA GLY A 70 6.76 37.64 -4.97
C GLY A 70 7.11 36.64 -6.08
N ILE A 71 6.64 35.41 -6.02
CA ILE A 71 6.94 34.35 -7.01
C ILE A 71 6.02 34.51 -8.23
N LEU A 72 6.58 34.51 -9.42
CA LEU A 72 5.79 34.53 -10.65
C LEU A 72 5.39 33.13 -11.09
N GLU A 73 4.25 32.98 -11.75
CA GLU A 73 3.75 31.68 -12.24
C GLU A 73 4.79 30.97 -13.13
N GLN A 74 5.45 31.70 -14.03
CA GLN A 74 6.46 31.15 -14.93
C GLN A 74 7.66 30.55 -14.18
N ASP A 75 8.07 31.15 -13.06
CA ASP A 75 9.20 30.68 -12.26
C ASP A 75 8.80 29.43 -11.48
N PHE A 76 7.60 29.44 -10.91
CA PHE A 76 7.03 28.27 -10.27
C PHE A 76 6.90 27.08 -11.22
N VAL A 77 6.32 27.29 -12.39
CA VAL A 77 6.16 26.25 -13.43
C VAL A 77 7.52 25.71 -13.87
N GLY A 78 8.49 26.60 -14.10
CA GLY A 78 9.87 26.23 -14.44
C GLY A 78 10.50 25.37 -13.36
N TYR A 79 10.40 25.78 -12.10
CA TYR A 79 10.89 25.02 -10.96
C TYR A 79 10.25 23.63 -10.86
N MET A 80 8.92 23.55 -10.94
CA MET A 80 8.18 22.28 -10.80
C MET A 80 8.49 21.28 -11.92
N LYS A 81 8.70 21.74 -13.15
CA LYS A 81 9.09 20.89 -14.28
C LYS A 81 10.49 20.30 -14.14
N HIS A 82 11.38 20.95 -13.38
CA HIS A 82 12.78 20.53 -13.20
C HIS A 82 13.05 19.96 -11.80
N LEU A 83 12.01 19.58 -11.05
CA LEU A 83 12.13 19.12 -9.67
C LEU A 83 12.99 17.84 -9.54
N GLY A 84 13.02 16.99 -10.58
CA GLY A 84 13.90 15.82 -10.68
C GLY A 84 13.76 14.82 -9.55
N LEU A 85 12.62 14.77 -8.87
CA LEU A 85 12.40 13.84 -7.77
C LEU A 85 12.22 12.42 -8.30
N PRO A 86 12.78 11.41 -7.61
CA PRO A 86 12.55 10.03 -7.99
C PRO A 86 11.06 9.69 -7.92
N HIS A 87 10.59 8.93 -8.90
CA HIS A 87 9.21 8.46 -8.90
C HIS A 87 8.98 7.44 -7.79
N PRO A 88 7.85 7.50 -7.07
CA PRO A 88 7.46 6.47 -6.13
C PRO A 88 7.42 5.10 -6.81
N LYS A 89 7.94 4.06 -6.16
CA LYS A 89 8.12 2.70 -6.74
C LYS A 89 6.83 2.08 -7.31
N GLN A 90 5.66 2.50 -6.83
CA GLN A 90 4.36 1.95 -7.26
C GLN A 90 3.52 2.95 -8.09
N MET A 91 4.10 4.03 -8.54
CA MET A 91 3.36 5.10 -9.23
C MET A 91 2.67 4.60 -10.50
N GLU A 92 3.35 3.75 -11.28
CA GLU A 92 2.80 3.16 -12.51
C GLU A 92 1.56 2.29 -12.28
N LEU A 93 1.41 1.74 -11.08
CA LEU A 93 0.24 0.95 -10.69
C LEU A 93 -0.81 1.79 -9.96
N ALA A 94 -0.38 2.66 -9.06
CA ALA A 94 -1.27 3.43 -8.20
C ALA A 94 -2.01 4.54 -8.98
N VAL A 95 -1.35 5.21 -9.92
CA VAL A 95 -1.97 6.32 -10.67
C VAL A 95 -3.14 5.84 -11.54
N PRO A 96 -3.02 4.80 -12.39
CA PRO A 96 -4.15 4.28 -13.14
C PRO A 96 -5.28 3.74 -12.25
N ALA A 97 -4.94 3.09 -11.13
CA ALA A 97 -5.92 2.59 -10.18
C ALA A 97 -6.70 3.73 -9.51
N ASN A 98 -6.03 4.81 -9.12
CA ASN A 98 -6.67 5.98 -8.55
C ASN A 98 -7.60 6.70 -9.54
N LEU A 99 -7.18 6.83 -10.81
CA LEU A 99 -8.02 7.39 -11.87
C LEU A 99 -9.32 6.59 -12.10
N ASN A 100 -9.31 5.31 -11.77
CA ASN A 100 -10.47 4.43 -11.84
C ASN A 100 -11.15 4.24 -10.46
N CYS A 101 -10.91 5.14 -9.49
CA CYS A 101 -11.45 5.06 -8.13
C CYS A 101 -11.16 3.72 -7.44
N GLY A 102 -9.98 3.14 -7.67
CA GLY A 102 -9.58 1.84 -7.15
C GLY A 102 -10.34 0.65 -7.77
N ARG A 103 -11.17 0.89 -8.79
CA ARG A 103 -11.83 -0.21 -9.52
C ARG A 103 -10.79 -0.91 -10.38
N PRO A 104 -10.67 -2.24 -10.35
CA PRO A 104 -9.82 -2.96 -11.26
C PRO A 104 -10.25 -2.64 -12.70
N GLN A 105 -9.32 -2.25 -13.57
CA GLN A 105 -9.62 -2.22 -15.00
C GLN A 105 -9.93 -3.66 -15.42
N ALA A 106 -11.14 -3.89 -15.90
CA ALA A 106 -11.43 -5.10 -16.64
C ALA A 106 -10.43 -5.17 -17.81
N ALA A 107 -9.55 -6.19 -17.78
CA ALA A 107 -8.57 -6.56 -18.81
C ALA A 107 -7.18 -5.87 -18.84
N ALA A 108 -6.68 -5.20 -17.82
CA ALA A 108 -5.23 -5.23 -17.62
C ALA A 108 -4.92 -6.55 -16.90
N GLN A 109 -4.17 -7.43 -17.54
CA GLN A 109 -3.84 -8.77 -17.06
C GLN A 109 -3.38 -8.72 -15.60
N ASN A 110 -4.35 -8.88 -14.69
CA ASN A 110 -4.07 -9.07 -13.28
C ASN A 110 -3.41 -10.47 -13.20
N PRO A 111 -2.14 -10.59 -12.79
CA PRO A 111 -1.52 -11.89 -12.64
C PRO A 111 -2.22 -12.79 -11.61
N LEU A 112 -3.26 -12.28 -10.95
CA LEU A 112 -4.15 -12.98 -10.04
C LEU A 112 -5.58 -13.10 -10.61
N GLN A 113 -5.75 -13.15 -11.95
CA GLN A 113 -7.00 -13.61 -12.54
C GLN A 113 -7.14 -15.11 -12.28
N GLY A 114 -7.78 -15.44 -11.16
CA GLY A 114 -8.09 -16.80 -10.76
C GLY A 114 -9.51 -16.89 -10.25
N ASP A 115 -9.93 -18.10 -9.94
CA ASP A 115 -11.16 -18.38 -9.23
C ASP A 115 -11.04 -17.85 -7.78
N HIS A 116 -11.83 -16.84 -7.45
CA HIS A 116 -11.83 -16.16 -6.13
C HIS A 116 -13.05 -16.53 -5.29
N ASP A 117 -13.89 -17.44 -5.74
CA ASP A 117 -15.11 -17.85 -5.04
C ASP A 117 -14.88 -18.93 -3.98
N TRP A 118 -13.61 -19.37 -3.80
CA TRP A 118 -13.24 -20.43 -2.87
C TRP A 118 -13.19 -19.99 -1.39
N ALA A 119 -13.19 -18.67 -1.11
CA ALA A 119 -13.19 -18.10 0.23
C ALA A 119 -13.77 -16.67 0.21
N PRO A 120 -14.20 -16.11 1.37
CA PRO A 120 -14.57 -14.70 1.48
C PRO A 120 -13.32 -13.81 1.41
N LEU A 121 -12.81 -13.62 0.20
CA LEU A 121 -11.59 -12.89 -0.07
C LEU A 121 -11.83 -11.38 -0.12
N THR A 122 -10.88 -10.61 0.42
CA THR A 122 -10.84 -9.15 0.30
C THR A 122 -9.68 -8.74 -0.60
N TYR A 123 -9.96 -8.00 -1.65
CA TYR A 123 -8.91 -7.44 -2.50
C TYR A 123 -8.30 -6.20 -1.84
N THR A 124 -6.97 -6.17 -1.75
CA THR A 124 -6.23 -5.10 -1.05
C THR A 124 -5.62 -4.10 -2.02
N PHE A 125 -5.26 -2.91 -1.53
CA PHE A 125 -4.52 -1.91 -2.29
C PHE A 125 -3.13 -2.38 -2.75
N ALA A 126 -2.58 -3.42 -2.12
CA ALA A 126 -1.34 -4.07 -2.56
C ALA A 126 -1.53 -4.94 -3.81
N GLY A 127 -2.74 -5.05 -4.34
CA GLY A 127 -3.04 -5.83 -5.53
C GLY A 127 -3.09 -7.34 -5.28
N ILE A 128 -3.38 -7.76 -4.06
CA ILE A 128 -3.48 -9.15 -3.66
C ILE A 128 -4.82 -9.44 -2.97
N TRP A 129 -5.20 -10.71 -3.00
CA TRP A 129 -6.32 -11.21 -2.22
C TRP A 129 -5.88 -11.60 -0.82
N GLU A 130 -6.69 -11.28 0.18
CA GLU A 130 -6.50 -11.65 1.57
C GLU A 130 -7.68 -12.44 2.11
N VAL A 131 -7.36 -13.39 3.00
CA VAL A 131 -8.34 -14.15 3.77
C VAL A 131 -8.17 -13.85 5.26
N GLN A 132 -9.27 -13.85 5.99
CA GLN A 132 -9.26 -13.59 7.44
C GLN A 132 -8.90 -14.86 8.23
N PRO A 133 -8.18 -14.75 9.37
CA PRO A 133 -7.76 -15.88 10.16
C PRO A 133 -8.90 -16.77 10.68
N ASN A 134 -10.04 -16.18 11.05
CA ASN A 134 -11.21 -16.95 11.52
C ASN A 134 -11.76 -17.88 10.43
N TRP A 135 -11.82 -17.43 9.18
CA TRP A 135 -12.23 -18.31 8.10
C TRP A 135 -11.21 -19.43 7.87
N LEU A 136 -9.93 -19.12 7.88
CA LEU A 136 -8.88 -20.13 7.69
C LEU A 136 -8.91 -21.20 8.79
N GLU A 137 -9.15 -20.81 10.04
CA GLU A 137 -9.24 -21.74 11.18
C GLU A 137 -10.32 -22.82 10.96
N GLU A 138 -11.45 -22.43 10.41
CA GLU A 138 -12.56 -23.34 10.09
C GLU A 138 -12.27 -24.23 8.85
N HIS A 139 -11.32 -23.85 7.99
CA HIS A 139 -11.07 -24.45 6.66
C HIS A 139 -9.63 -24.98 6.47
N LEU A 140 -8.92 -25.32 7.56
CA LEU A 140 -7.52 -25.79 7.49
C LEU A 140 -7.31 -26.98 6.54
N ARG A 141 -8.32 -27.85 6.39
CA ARG A 141 -8.25 -29.05 5.54
C ARG A 141 -8.55 -28.77 4.06
N ASP A 142 -9.19 -27.67 3.78
CA ASP A 142 -9.67 -27.33 2.43
C ASP A 142 -8.61 -26.59 1.60
N VAL A 143 -7.60 -26.04 2.26
CA VAL A 143 -6.55 -25.25 1.64
C VAL A 143 -5.16 -25.84 1.91
N GLN A 144 -4.17 -25.41 1.15
CA GLN A 144 -2.76 -25.56 1.46
C GLN A 144 -2.29 -24.33 2.23
N ILE A 145 -1.68 -24.52 3.38
CA ILE A 145 -1.11 -23.42 4.17
C ILE A 145 0.39 -23.38 3.90
N LEU A 146 0.86 -22.26 3.38
CA LEU A 146 2.25 -22.04 3.02
C LEU A 146 2.87 -21.00 3.93
N ASP A 147 3.72 -21.41 4.86
CA ASP A 147 4.48 -20.49 5.70
C ASP A 147 5.79 -20.11 5.01
N VAL A 148 5.99 -18.80 4.78
CA VAL A 148 7.17 -18.27 4.08
C VAL A 148 8.19 -17.62 5.01
N ARG A 149 8.11 -17.94 6.30
CA ARG A 149 9.09 -17.51 7.30
C ARG A 149 10.34 -18.39 7.26
N GLU A 150 11.33 -18.03 8.06
CA GLU A 150 12.52 -18.86 8.23
C GLU A 150 12.26 -20.01 9.23
N HIS A 151 13.15 -21.02 9.23
CA HIS A 151 13.01 -22.21 10.05
C HIS A 151 12.97 -21.93 11.56
N ASP A 152 13.73 -20.96 12.03
CA ASP A 152 13.76 -20.52 13.41
C ASP A 152 12.48 -19.79 13.84
N GLU A 153 11.86 -19.05 12.92
CA GLU A 153 10.55 -18.41 13.16
C GLU A 153 9.41 -19.43 13.20
N PHE A 154 9.46 -20.44 12.32
CA PHE A 154 8.42 -21.47 12.19
C PHE A 154 8.30 -22.31 13.48
N ASN A 155 9.44 -22.67 14.07
CA ASN A 155 9.53 -23.43 15.32
C ASN A 155 9.71 -22.52 16.55
N GLY A 156 9.69 -21.20 16.36
CA GLY A 156 9.92 -20.21 17.40
C GLY A 156 8.65 -19.91 18.23
N PRO A 157 8.68 -18.83 19.05
CA PRO A 157 7.61 -18.54 20.02
C PRO A 157 6.21 -18.37 19.46
N LEU A 158 6.07 -17.97 18.19
CA LEU A 158 4.76 -17.85 17.55
C LEU A 158 4.21 -19.21 17.09
N GLY A 159 5.05 -20.25 17.01
CA GLY A 159 4.67 -21.50 16.38
C GLY A 159 4.26 -21.33 14.91
N HIS A 160 3.51 -22.28 14.40
CA HIS A 160 2.93 -22.25 13.05
C HIS A 160 1.51 -22.81 13.03
N ILE A 161 0.77 -22.53 11.98
CA ILE A 161 -0.60 -23.02 11.81
C ILE A 161 -0.55 -24.53 11.58
N PRO A 162 -1.43 -25.34 12.20
CA PRO A 162 -1.46 -26.78 12.02
C PRO A 162 -1.52 -27.18 10.53
N GLY A 163 -0.62 -28.09 10.14
CA GLY A 163 -0.51 -28.57 8.76
C GLY A 163 0.15 -27.59 7.77
N ALA A 164 0.70 -26.49 8.25
CA ALA A 164 1.43 -25.55 7.40
C ALA A 164 2.72 -26.16 6.83
N LYS A 165 2.96 -25.98 5.55
CA LYS A 165 4.21 -26.33 4.87
C LYS A 165 5.15 -25.13 4.89
N LEU A 166 6.36 -25.32 5.40
CA LEU A 166 7.39 -24.29 5.41
C LEU A 166 8.14 -24.26 4.06
N VAL A 167 8.13 -23.13 3.40
CA VAL A 167 8.99 -22.81 2.25
C VAL A 167 9.42 -21.36 2.39
N PRO A 168 10.61 -21.08 2.91
CA PRO A 168 11.10 -19.71 3.09
C PRO A 168 10.98 -18.86 1.83
N LEU A 169 10.66 -17.59 2.00
CA LEU A 169 10.45 -16.67 0.87
C LEU A 169 11.63 -16.65 -0.10
N GLY A 170 12.85 -16.76 0.41
CA GLY A 170 14.08 -16.76 -0.40
C GLY A 170 14.24 -17.97 -1.33
N THR A 171 13.58 -19.09 -1.01
CA THR A 171 13.62 -20.34 -1.79
C THR A 171 12.27 -20.67 -2.46
N LEU A 172 11.30 -19.76 -2.37
CA LEU A 172 9.95 -20.00 -2.87
C LEU A 172 9.91 -20.29 -4.37
N ALA A 173 10.76 -19.64 -5.16
CA ALA A 173 10.80 -19.84 -6.61
C ALA A 173 11.10 -21.31 -6.98
N ASP A 174 12.01 -21.95 -6.25
CA ASP A 174 12.39 -23.34 -6.44
C ASP A 174 11.38 -24.30 -5.80
N GLY A 175 10.83 -23.91 -4.64
CA GLY A 175 9.88 -24.70 -3.87
C GLY A 175 8.45 -24.73 -4.42
N ALA A 176 8.09 -23.78 -5.26
CA ALA A 176 6.72 -23.65 -5.79
C ALA A 176 6.26 -24.89 -6.58
N GLY A 177 7.18 -25.61 -7.22
CA GLY A 177 6.88 -26.84 -7.95
C GLY A 177 6.33 -27.99 -7.09
N THR A 178 6.45 -27.91 -5.78
CA THR A 178 5.96 -28.92 -4.82
C THR A 178 4.54 -28.64 -4.31
N LEU A 179 3.93 -27.52 -4.73
CA LEU A 179 2.59 -27.13 -4.34
C LEU A 179 1.56 -27.68 -5.35
N ALA A 180 0.43 -28.15 -4.86
CA ALA A 180 -0.67 -28.60 -5.70
C ALA A 180 -1.40 -27.41 -6.31
N ARG A 181 -1.46 -27.32 -7.64
CA ARG A 181 -2.06 -26.18 -8.36
C ARG A 181 -3.57 -26.10 -8.22
N GLU A 182 -4.20 -27.25 -8.06
CA GLU A 182 -5.67 -27.39 -7.99
C GLU A 182 -6.25 -26.95 -6.64
N LYS A 183 -5.43 -26.98 -5.58
CA LYS A 183 -5.89 -26.70 -4.22
C LYS A 183 -5.56 -25.24 -3.85
N PRO A 184 -6.52 -24.48 -3.27
CA PRO A 184 -6.27 -23.12 -2.82
C PRO A 184 -5.07 -23.02 -1.85
N ILE A 185 -4.31 -21.95 -1.95
CA ILE A 185 -3.13 -21.68 -1.13
C ILE A 185 -3.36 -20.44 -0.29
N VAL A 186 -3.21 -20.58 1.03
CA VAL A 186 -3.14 -19.45 1.95
C VAL A 186 -1.69 -19.27 2.39
N VAL A 187 -1.11 -18.13 2.04
CA VAL A 187 0.28 -17.80 2.34
C VAL A 187 0.38 -17.05 3.66
N VAL A 188 1.29 -17.49 4.51
CA VAL A 188 1.44 -16.98 5.89
C VAL A 188 2.86 -16.50 6.11
N CYS A 189 3.01 -15.41 6.84
CA CYS A 189 4.28 -15.01 7.46
C CYS A 189 4.03 -14.41 8.84
N ARG A 190 4.98 -13.69 9.40
CA ARG A 190 4.82 -13.11 10.73
C ARG A 190 3.68 -12.08 10.80
N SER A 191 3.62 -11.11 9.88
CA SER A 191 2.70 -9.95 9.93
C SER A 191 1.87 -9.72 8.66
N GLY A 192 2.05 -10.53 7.61
CA GLY A 192 1.39 -10.38 6.32
C GLY A 192 2.25 -9.79 5.20
N ALA A 193 3.37 -9.13 5.49
CA ALA A 193 4.17 -8.43 4.48
C ALA A 193 4.94 -9.38 3.53
N ARG A 194 5.69 -10.35 4.06
CA ARG A 194 6.42 -11.35 3.25
C ARG A 194 5.46 -12.27 2.51
N SER A 195 4.36 -12.66 3.14
CA SER A 195 3.34 -13.49 2.51
C SER A 195 2.60 -12.75 1.40
N ALA A 196 2.40 -11.44 1.51
CA ALA A 196 1.89 -10.62 0.41
C ALA A 196 2.79 -10.68 -0.82
N GLN A 197 4.11 -10.55 -0.63
CA GLN A 197 5.09 -10.70 -1.71
C GLN A 197 5.06 -12.11 -2.31
N ALA A 198 5.00 -13.14 -1.47
CA ALA A 198 4.91 -14.53 -1.91
C ALA A 198 3.63 -14.81 -2.70
N THR A 199 2.49 -14.22 -2.29
CA THR A 199 1.20 -14.31 -3.03
C THR A 199 1.36 -13.78 -4.45
N LEU A 200 2.01 -12.62 -4.63
CA LEU A 200 2.29 -12.08 -5.97
C LEU A 200 3.23 -12.98 -6.79
N MET A 201 4.25 -13.57 -6.17
CA MET A 201 5.17 -14.48 -6.84
C MET A 201 4.46 -15.74 -7.33
N LEU A 202 3.61 -16.34 -6.50
CA LEU A 202 2.82 -17.53 -6.86
C LEU A 202 1.81 -17.20 -7.96
N GLY A 203 1.12 -16.08 -7.89
CA GLY A 203 0.21 -15.64 -8.96
C GLY A 203 0.94 -15.49 -10.31
N LYS A 204 2.13 -14.87 -10.32
CA LYS A 204 2.98 -14.80 -11.53
C LYS A 204 3.46 -16.16 -12.02
N ALA A 205 3.62 -17.13 -11.14
CA ALA A 205 3.96 -18.52 -11.47
C ALA A 205 2.74 -19.36 -11.95
N GLY A 206 1.55 -18.73 -12.08
CA GLY A 206 0.35 -19.34 -12.61
C GLY A 206 -0.49 -20.11 -11.59
N PHE A 207 -0.37 -19.80 -10.30
CA PHE A 207 -1.29 -20.27 -9.28
C PHE A 207 -2.51 -19.36 -9.23
N GLU A 208 -3.69 -19.87 -9.51
CA GLU A 208 -4.93 -19.08 -9.62
C GLU A 208 -5.62 -18.83 -8.30
N LYS A 209 -5.53 -19.77 -7.34
CA LYS A 209 -6.22 -19.73 -6.05
C LYS A 209 -5.22 -19.45 -4.91
N VAL A 210 -4.75 -18.20 -4.80
CA VAL A 210 -3.76 -17.81 -3.79
C VAL A 210 -4.24 -16.57 -3.03
N ALA A 211 -4.16 -16.62 -1.70
CA ALA A 211 -4.46 -15.48 -0.85
C ALA A 211 -3.43 -15.32 0.28
N ASN A 212 -3.22 -14.08 0.70
CA ASN A 212 -2.43 -13.73 1.87
C ASN A 212 -3.27 -13.88 3.15
N LEU A 213 -2.71 -14.44 4.21
CA LEU A 213 -3.35 -14.41 5.53
C LEU A 213 -3.24 -13.01 6.14
N SER A 214 -4.37 -12.36 6.32
CA SER A 214 -4.42 -11.00 6.88
C SER A 214 -3.83 -10.94 8.28
N GLY A 215 -2.77 -10.12 8.46
CA GLY A 215 -2.07 -9.95 9.74
C GLY A 215 -1.16 -11.12 10.15
N GLY A 216 -1.07 -12.19 9.37
CA GLY A 216 -0.16 -13.31 9.57
C GLY A 216 -0.26 -13.98 10.94
N MET A 217 0.84 -14.59 11.38
CA MET A 217 0.92 -15.30 12.68
C MET A 217 0.65 -14.39 13.89
N LEU A 218 0.96 -13.10 13.82
CA LEU A 218 0.66 -12.18 14.92
C LEU A 218 -0.85 -12.11 15.17
N ARG A 219 -1.64 -11.94 14.12
CA ARG A 219 -3.09 -11.87 14.23
C ARG A 219 -3.69 -13.25 14.58
N TRP A 220 -3.14 -14.33 14.02
CA TRP A 220 -3.52 -15.70 14.38
C TRP A 220 -3.39 -15.96 15.89
N ARG A 221 -2.26 -15.61 16.48
CA ARG A 221 -1.99 -15.75 17.93
C ARG A 221 -2.88 -14.82 18.78
N THR A 222 -3.13 -13.60 18.32
CA THR A 222 -4.03 -12.66 19.02
C THR A 222 -5.45 -13.23 19.13
N GLN A 223 -5.90 -13.98 18.14
CA GLN A 223 -7.20 -14.66 18.15
C GLN A 223 -7.18 -16.00 18.92
N ARG A 224 -6.01 -16.39 19.46
CA ARG A 224 -5.81 -17.61 20.26
C ARG A 224 -6.14 -18.90 19.51
N PHE A 225 -5.98 -18.92 18.20
CA PHE A 225 -6.13 -20.15 17.43
C PHE A 225 -4.99 -21.12 17.67
N GLN A 226 -5.24 -22.40 17.42
CA GLN A 226 -4.28 -23.48 17.63
C GLN A 226 -3.01 -23.28 16.80
N VAL A 227 -1.87 -23.60 17.38
CA VAL A 227 -0.56 -23.62 16.73
C VAL A 227 0.19 -24.90 17.07
N GLU A 228 1.14 -25.26 16.23
CA GLU A 228 2.13 -26.29 16.44
C GLU A 228 3.52 -25.65 16.62
N GLY A 229 4.41 -26.29 17.36
CA GLY A 229 5.82 -25.87 17.50
C GLY A 229 6.06 -24.56 18.27
N GLY A 230 5.07 -23.95 18.90
CA GLY A 230 5.23 -22.77 19.72
C GLY A 230 5.66 -23.09 21.16
N SER A 231 6.40 -22.18 21.81
CA SER A 231 6.54 -22.21 23.27
C SER A 231 5.43 -21.37 23.89
N ASP A 232 4.82 -21.89 24.94
CA ASP A 232 3.80 -21.21 25.77
C ASP A 232 4.37 -19.95 26.47
#